data_8c628944cca752d54e933064b528a041
#
_entry.id   8c628944cca752d54e933064b528a041
#
_cell.length_a   1.000
_cell.length_b   1.000
_cell.length_c   1.000
_cell.angle_alpha   90.00
_cell.angle_beta   90.00
_cell.angle_gamma   90.00
#
_symmetry.space_group_name_H-M   'P 1'
#
loop_
_entity.id
_entity.type
_entity.pdbx_description
1 polymer ?
#
loop_
_entity_poly.entity_id
_entity_poly.type
_entity_poly.pdbx_seq_one_letter_code
_entity_poly.pdbx_strand_id
1 'polypeptide(L)'
;MPVARWLPLSTLRIAADGGGTGLTTVAVLQSLAQARARWGAEQARAMWDAATVKVVLGGLADIDDLEDISRLAGEYDQTTTSRTSSTTGGSRSTSLRRARVLPVEELRTLPFGWALLLHRTLRPVRLKMTPWWKRPDAKQITAGIAAAEAGDPAGSGAC
;
A
#
# COMPACT_ATOMS: atom_id res chain seq x y z
N MET A 1 15.02 -19.46 -9.22
CA MET A 1 14.86 -18.45 -8.14
C MET A 1 15.35 -17.13 -8.70
N PRO A 2 14.51 -16.11 -8.87
CA PRO A 2 14.98 -14.81 -9.32
C PRO A 2 15.84 -14.20 -8.22
N VAL A 3 17.10 -13.95 -8.55
CA VAL A 3 18.03 -13.21 -7.69
C VAL A 3 17.49 -11.79 -7.59
N ALA A 4 16.98 -11.41 -6.42
CA ALA A 4 16.61 -10.03 -6.14
C ALA A 4 17.84 -9.16 -6.37
N ARG A 5 17.84 -8.40 -7.44
CA ARG A 5 18.93 -7.52 -7.82
C ARG A 5 19.00 -6.38 -6.81
N TRP A 6 20.04 -6.37 -6.04
CA TRP A 6 20.25 -5.47 -4.93
C TRP A 6 20.35 -4.01 -5.41
N LEU A 7 19.39 -3.18 -5.00
CA LEU A 7 19.50 -1.73 -5.19
C LEU A 7 20.54 -1.18 -4.20
N PRO A 8 21.63 -0.57 -4.65
CA PRO A 8 22.60 0.06 -3.77
C PRO A 8 21.96 1.25 -3.04
N LEU A 9 22.54 1.66 -1.91
CA LEU A 9 22.10 2.81 -1.10
C LEU A 9 21.91 4.12 -1.92
N SER A 10 22.68 4.27 -3.02
CA SER A 10 22.51 5.38 -3.98
C SER A 10 21.13 5.43 -4.62
N THR A 11 20.46 4.29 -4.79
CA THR A 11 19.13 4.22 -5.38
C THR A 11 18.05 4.69 -4.41
N LEU A 12 18.28 4.57 -3.09
CA LEU A 12 17.40 5.14 -2.07
C LEU A 12 17.41 6.69 -2.12
N ARG A 13 18.56 7.30 -2.38
CA ARG A 13 18.66 8.76 -2.57
C ARG A 13 17.92 9.19 -3.84
N ILE A 14 18.07 8.45 -4.94
CA ILE A 14 17.32 8.70 -6.19
C ILE A 14 15.81 8.60 -5.96
N ALA A 15 15.35 7.64 -5.14
CA ALA A 15 13.93 7.51 -4.81
C ALA A 15 13.39 8.69 -4.00
N ALA A 16 14.21 9.27 -3.12
CA ALA A 16 13.85 10.44 -2.33
C ALA A 16 13.85 11.74 -3.16
N ASP A 17 14.81 11.89 -4.08
CA ASP A 17 15.02 13.09 -4.90
C ASP A 17 14.32 13.02 -6.27
N GLY A 18 13.76 11.88 -6.63
CA GLY A 18 13.20 11.59 -7.97
C GLY A 18 12.10 12.56 -8.42
N GLY A 19 11.36 13.15 -7.47
CA GLY A 19 10.30 14.12 -7.80
C GLY A 19 10.81 15.39 -8.50
N GLY A 20 12.05 15.81 -8.23
CA GLY A 20 12.68 16.97 -8.89
C GLY A 20 13.32 16.65 -10.24
N THR A 21 13.61 15.39 -10.51
CA THR A 21 14.30 14.93 -11.74
C THR A 21 13.36 14.28 -12.77
N GLY A 22 12.07 14.23 -12.50
CA GLY A 22 11.07 13.59 -13.38
C GLY A 22 11.12 12.05 -13.37
N LEU A 23 11.89 11.44 -12.45
CA LEU A 23 11.98 9.99 -12.31
C LEU A 23 10.88 9.48 -11.38
N THR A 24 10.08 8.52 -11.84
CA THR A 24 9.12 7.81 -11.01
C THR A 24 9.74 6.52 -10.48
N THR A 25 9.87 6.42 -9.17
CA THR A 25 10.40 5.21 -8.51
C THR A 25 9.26 4.45 -7.86
N VAL A 26 9.15 3.16 -8.14
CA VAL A 26 8.21 2.23 -7.48
C VAL A 26 9.03 1.21 -6.69
N ALA A 27 8.93 1.26 -5.37
CA ALA A 27 9.53 0.27 -4.48
C ALA A 27 8.47 -0.77 -4.07
N VAL A 28 8.76 -2.04 -4.31
CA VAL A 28 7.88 -3.15 -3.89
C VAL A 28 8.56 -3.89 -2.75
N LEU A 29 7.91 -3.95 -1.61
CA LEU A 29 8.39 -4.58 -0.39
C LEU A 29 7.43 -5.69 0.04
N GLN A 30 7.96 -6.80 0.53
CA GLN A 30 7.12 -7.84 1.15
C GLN A 30 6.70 -7.44 2.58
N SER A 31 7.59 -6.76 3.30
CA SER A 31 7.32 -6.19 4.63
C SER A 31 8.27 -5.04 4.93
N LEU A 32 7.87 -4.14 5.82
CA LEU A 32 8.75 -3.09 6.33
C LEU A 32 9.85 -3.68 7.23
N ALA A 33 9.60 -4.80 7.89
CA ALA A 33 10.61 -5.53 8.67
C ALA A 33 11.80 -5.96 7.80
N GLN A 34 11.56 -6.47 6.58
CA GLN A 34 12.62 -6.80 5.63
C GLN A 34 13.39 -5.55 5.16
N ALA A 35 12.69 -4.44 4.94
CA ALA A 35 13.32 -3.17 4.60
C ALA A 35 14.24 -2.70 5.73
N ARG A 36 13.77 -2.75 6.99
CA ARG A 36 14.56 -2.42 8.19
C ARG A 36 15.78 -3.32 8.34
N ALA A 37 15.62 -4.61 8.16
CA ALA A 37 16.72 -5.57 8.22
C ALA A 37 17.78 -5.32 7.12
N ARG A 38 17.34 -4.86 5.94
CA ARG A 38 18.22 -4.68 4.78
C ARG A 38 18.96 -3.35 4.77
N TRP A 39 18.28 -2.26 5.10
CA TRP A 39 18.80 -0.89 4.97
C TRP A 39 18.99 -0.18 6.31
N GLY A 40 18.59 -0.82 7.42
CA GLY A 40 18.51 -0.17 8.73
C GLY A 40 17.20 0.56 8.95
N ALA A 41 16.84 0.72 10.22
CA ALA A 41 15.54 1.28 10.62
C ALA A 41 15.33 2.72 10.11
N GLU A 42 16.35 3.57 10.22
CA GLU A 42 16.30 4.97 9.80
C GLU A 42 16.06 5.13 8.30
N GLN A 43 16.78 4.36 7.48
CA GLN A 43 16.67 4.45 6.02
C GLN A 43 15.36 3.85 5.51
N ALA A 44 14.92 2.75 6.09
CA ALA A 44 13.62 2.17 5.77
C ALA A 44 12.48 3.15 6.09
N ARG A 45 12.58 3.84 7.23
CA ARG A 45 11.63 4.89 7.62
C ARG A 45 11.68 6.08 6.66
N ALA A 46 12.86 6.58 6.34
CA ALA A 46 13.02 7.69 5.39
C ALA A 46 12.41 7.38 4.02
N MET A 47 12.60 6.14 3.52
CA MET A 47 11.99 5.68 2.27
C MET A 47 10.45 5.64 2.37
N TRP A 48 9.93 5.14 3.49
CA TRP A 48 8.49 5.11 3.74
C TRP A 48 7.90 6.52 3.79
N ASP A 49 8.54 7.43 4.51
CA ASP A 49 8.08 8.81 4.67
C ASP A 49 8.17 9.61 3.36
N ALA A 50 9.20 9.40 2.55
CA ALA A 50 9.38 10.05 1.25
C ALA A 50 8.33 9.62 0.21
N ALA A 51 7.78 8.40 0.32
CA ALA A 51 6.80 7.90 -0.63
C ALA A 51 5.51 8.74 -0.60
N THR A 52 5.19 9.41 -1.70
CA THR A 52 3.95 10.19 -1.86
C THR A 52 2.72 9.31 -1.91
N VAL A 53 2.86 8.14 -2.54
CA VAL A 53 1.79 7.14 -2.71
C VAL A 53 2.23 5.85 -2.06
N LYS A 54 1.37 5.29 -1.22
CA LYS A 54 1.59 3.98 -0.58
C LYS A 54 0.43 3.07 -0.94
N VAL A 55 0.74 1.90 -1.47
CA VAL A 55 -0.25 0.87 -1.79
C VAL A 55 -0.01 -0.31 -0.84
N VAL A 56 -0.95 -0.53 0.04
CA VAL A 56 -0.88 -1.60 1.04
C VAL A 56 -1.78 -2.74 0.61
N LEU A 57 -1.19 -3.92 0.46
CA LEU A 57 -1.89 -5.15 0.12
C LEU A 57 -2.27 -5.92 1.39
N GLY A 58 -3.28 -6.78 1.30
CA GLY A 58 -3.62 -7.68 2.40
C GLY A 58 -2.52 -8.71 2.69
N GLY A 59 -2.60 -9.33 3.88
CA GLY A 59 -1.66 -10.37 4.29
C GLY A 59 -0.46 -9.88 5.10
N LEU A 60 -0.43 -8.59 5.49
CA LEU A 60 0.53 -8.09 6.48
C LEU A 60 0.30 -8.78 7.82
N ALA A 61 1.40 -9.21 8.46
CA ALA A 61 1.35 -9.93 9.74
C ALA A 61 1.97 -9.14 10.90
N ASP A 62 2.78 -8.11 10.60
CA ASP A 62 3.41 -7.26 11.61
C ASP A 62 2.38 -6.30 12.20
N ILE A 63 2.16 -6.39 13.52
CA ILE A 63 1.14 -5.61 14.23
C ILE A 63 1.51 -4.14 14.26
N ASP A 64 2.78 -3.81 14.44
CA ASP A 64 3.25 -2.43 14.51
C ASP A 64 3.08 -1.73 13.15
N ASP A 65 3.42 -2.41 12.06
CA ASP A 65 3.21 -1.90 10.70
C ASP A 65 1.70 -1.70 10.42
N LEU A 66 0.84 -2.63 10.84
CA LEU A 66 -0.62 -2.52 10.69
C LEU A 66 -1.20 -1.37 11.52
N GLU A 67 -0.72 -1.18 12.76
CA GLU A 67 -1.12 -0.07 13.61
C GLU A 67 -0.74 1.28 12.99
N ASP A 68 0.48 1.42 12.49
CA ASP A 68 0.95 2.64 11.86
C ASP A 68 0.13 2.97 10.60
N ILE A 69 -0.18 1.97 9.78
CA ILE A 69 -1.04 2.14 8.60
C ILE A 69 -2.45 2.54 9.00
N SER A 70 -3.02 1.89 10.03
CA SER A 70 -4.36 2.20 10.56
C SER A 70 -4.43 3.63 11.10
N ARG A 71 -3.39 4.10 11.81
CA ARG A 71 -3.29 5.49 12.28
C ARG A 71 -3.16 6.48 11.14
N LEU A 72 -2.37 6.17 10.11
CA LEU A 72 -2.25 7.00 8.91
C LEU A 72 -3.58 7.09 8.13
N ALA A 73 -4.41 6.05 8.17
CA ALA A 73 -5.74 6.07 7.58
C ALA A 73 -6.70 7.03 8.31
N GLY A 74 -6.41 7.36 9.57
CA GLY A 74 -7.15 8.33 10.35
C GLY A 74 -8.39 7.76 11.04
N GLU A 75 -9.11 8.68 11.68
CA GLU A 75 -10.32 8.38 12.46
C GLU A 75 -11.49 9.24 11.98
N TYR A 76 -12.69 8.80 12.25
CA TYR A 76 -13.92 9.55 12.00
C TYR A 76 -14.87 9.43 13.18
N ASP A 77 -15.77 10.42 13.32
CA ASP A 77 -16.79 10.39 14.34
C ASP A 77 -17.96 9.50 13.89
N GLN A 78 -18.10 8.37 14.57
CA GLN A 78 -19.20 7.43 14.35
C GLN A 78 -20.34 7.74 15.33
N THR A 79 -21.53 7.97 14.80
CA THR A 79 -22.74 8.14 15.60
C THR A 79 -23.28 6.77 16.01
N THR A 80 -23.22 6.46 17.29
CA THR A 80 -23.79 5.24 17.85
C THR A 80 -25.13 5.57 18.51
N THR A 81 -26.22 4.95 18.05
CA THR A 81 -27.54 5.08 18.64
C THR A 81 -27.86 3.84 19.45
N SER A 82 -27.99 4.02 20.77
CA SER A 82 -28.46 2.98 21.67
C SER A 82 -29.95 3.19 21.94
N ARG A 83 -30.73 2.12 21.81
CA ARG A 83 -32.16 2.11 22.09
C ARG A 83 -32.42 1.16 23.25
N THR A 84 -32.86 1.70 24.36
CA THR A 84 -33.27 0.90 25.51
C THR A 84 -34.81 0.88 25.56
N SER A 85 -35.38 -0.33 25.49
CA SER A 85 -36.82 -0.55 25.59
C SER A 85 -37.14 -1.07 27.01
N SER A 86 -38.00 -0.37 27.73
CA SER A 86 -38.56 -0.86 28.99
C SER A 86 -40.09 -0.86 28.89
N THR A 87 -40.74 -1.63 29.76
CA THR A 87 -42.21 -1.77 29.83
C THR A 87 -42.95 -0.46 30.08
N THR A 88 -42.27 0.58 30.56
CA THR A 88 -42.80 1.91 30.89
C THR A 88 -42.31 3.05 30.00
N GLY A 89 -41.51 2.77 28.97
CA GLY A 89 -41.04 3.78 28.04
C GLY A 89 -39.71 3.40 27.36
N GLY A 90 -39.53 3.85 26.14
CA GLY A 90 -38.26 3.68 25.43
C GLY A 90 -37.40 4.93 25.50
N SER A 91 -36.11 4.76 25.80
CA SER A 91 -35.12 5.83 25.73
C SER A 91 -34.22 5.63 24.53
N ARG A 92 -33.93 6.71 23.79
CA ARG A 92 -32.98 6.73 22.68
C ARG A 92 -31.81 7.64 23.05
N SER A 93 -30.63 7.07 23.21
CA SER A 93 -29.41 7.80 23.43
C SER A 93 -28.56 7.78 22.18
N THR A 94 -28.05 8.94 21.79
CA THR A 94 -27.12 9.09 20.65
C THR A 94 -25.79 9.60 21.20
N SER A 95 -24.73 8.83 20.96
CA SER A 95 -23.37 9.20 21.36
C SER A 95 -22.44 9.21 20.14
N LEU A 96 -21.51 10.15 20.14
CA LEU A 96 -20.42 10.19 19.17
C LEU A 96 -19.25 9.38 19.71
N ARG A 97 -18.75 8.45 18.91
CA ARG A 97 -17.55 7.67 19.21
C ARG A 97 -16.56 7.83 18.08
N ARG A 98 -15.30 8.10 18.41
CA ARG A 98 -14.21 8.03 17.44
C ARG A 98 -13.97 6.58 17.03
N ALA A 99 -14.03 6.34 15.73
CA ALA A 99 -13.74 5.04 15.13
C ALA A 99 -12.64 5.20 14.08
N ARG A 100 -11.78 4.21 13.97
CA ARG A 100 -10.76 4.18 12.90
C ARG A 100 -11.43 4.02 11.54
N VAL A 101 -10.96 4.77 10.53
CA VAL A 101 -11.43 4.64 9.15
C VAL A 101 -11.17 3.23 8.63
N LEU A 102 -10.03 2.64 9.02
CA LEU A 102 -9.67 1.27 8.68
C LEU A 102 -9.00 0.60 9.89
N PRO A 103 -9.73 -0.21 10.64
CA PRO A 103 -9.19 -0.97 11.76
C PRO A 103 -8.12 -1.98 11.32
N VAL A 104 -7.24 -2.34 12.24
CA VAL A 104 -6.15 -3.30 12.01
C VAL A 104 -6.66 -4.65 11.49
N GLU A 105 -7.80 -5.10 12.00
CA GLU A 105 -8.44 -6.35 11.60
C GLU A 105 -8.85 -6.34 10.12
N GLU A 106 -9.39 -5.22 9.65
CA GLU A 106 -9.80 -5.05 8.26
C GLU A 106 -8.58 -4.97 7.33
N LEU A 107 -7.51 -4.29 7.75
CA LEU A 107 -6.25 -4.22 7.01
C LEU A 107 -5.64 -5.61 6.83
N ARG A 108 -5.56 -6.38 7.92
CA ARG A 108 -5.01 -7.74 7.89
C ARG A 108 -5.81 -8.67 7.01
N THR A 109 -7.14 -8.52 6.99
CA THR A 109 -8.06 -9.40 6.27
C THR A 109 -8.50 -8.86 4.91
N LEU A 110 -7.78 -7.89 4.34
CA LEU A 110 -8.06 -7.40 2.99
C LEU A 110 -8.12 -8.58 2.01
N PRO A 111 -9.22 -8.74 1.26
CA PRO A 111 -9.36 -9.85 0.32
C PRO A 111 -8.32 -9.78 -0.81
N PHE A 112 -8.00 -10.92 -1.40
CA PHE A 112 -7.11 -10.97 -2.56
C PHE A 112 -7.59 -10.05 -3.68
N GLY A 113 -6.66 -9.27 -4.22
CA GLY A 113 -6.96 -8.28 -5.26
C GLY A 113 -7.49 -6.95 -4.74
N TRP A 114 -7.56 -6.76 -3.42
CA TRP A 114 -7.85 -5.46 -2.82
C TRP A 114 -6.59 -4.83 -2.25
N ALA A 115 -6.59 -3.50 -2.23
CA ALA A 115 -5.51 -2.71 -1.67
C ALA A 115 -6.07 -1.49 -0.95
N LEU A 116 -5.29 -0.98 0.00
CA LEU A 116 -5.46 0.35 0.56
C LEU A 116 -4.49 1.30 -0.13
N LEU A 117 -5.00 2.36 -0.71
CA LEU A 117 -4.23 3.46 -1.26
C LEU A 117 -4.18 4.60 -0.25
N LEU A 118 -2.98 4.97 0.16
CA LEU A 118 -2.70 6.16 0.94
C LEU A 118 -1.95 7.15 0.03
N HIS A 119 -2.51 8.33 -0.11
CA HIS A 119 -1.89 9.45 -0.81
C HIS A 119 -1.74 10.61 0.17
N ARG A 120 -0.61 11.33 0.11
CA ARG A 120 -0.22 12.37 1.08
C ARG A 120 -1.35 13.34 1.46
N THR A 121 -2.19 13.74 0.52
CA THR A 121 -3.22 14.79 0.69
C THR A 121 -4.65 14.29 0.56
N LEU A 122 -4.85 13.02 0.21
CA LEU A 122 -6.17 12.46 -0.03
C LEU A 122 -6.60 11.55 1.13
N ARG A 123 -7.92 11.39 1.27
CA ARG A 123 -8.45 10.38 2.18
C ARG A 123 -8.04 8.97 1.70
N PRO A 124 -7.82 8.03 2.63
CA PRO A 124 -7.55 6.65 2.28
C PRO A 124 -8.63 6.06 1.39
N VAL A 125 -8.24 5.31 0.38
CA VAL A 125 -9.16 4.68 -0.58
C VAL A 125 -8.91 3.17 -0.62
N ARG A 126 -9.97 2.38 -0.39
CA ARG A 126 -9.93 0.96 -0.72
C ARG A 126 -10.19 0.79 -2.21
N LEU A 127 -9.29 0.10 -2.89
CA LEU A 127 -9.41 -0.12 -4.33
C LEU A 127 -9.30 -1.60 -4.67
N LYS A 128 -10.02 -2.00 -5.70
CA LYS A 128 -9.92 -3.33 -6.29
C LYS A 128 -8.94 -3.26 -7.45
N MET A 129 -7.87 -4.04 -7.36
CA MET A 129 -6.84 -4.09 -8.39
C MET A 129 -7.29 -5.02 -9.52
N THR A 130 -7.02 -4.60 -10.75
CA THR A 130 -7.23 -5.44 -11.92
C THR A 130 -5.93 -6.16 -12.27
N PRO A 131 -5.87 -7.50 -12.21
CA PRO A 131 -4.69 -8.24 -12.64
C PRO A 131 -4.37 -7.96 -14.11
N TRP A 132 -3.08 -7.91 -14.46
CA TRP A 132 -2.65 -7.56 -15.79
C TRP A 132 -3.25 -8.46 -16.89
N TRP A 133 -3.48 -9.75 -16.58
CA TRP A 133 -4.08 -10.70 -17.54
C TRP A 133 -5.57 -10.47 -17.82
N LYS A 134 -6.24 -9.64 -17.03
CA LYS A 134 -7.63 -9.20 -17.27
C LYS A 134 -7.73 -7.83 -17.91
N ARG A 135 -6.59 -7.20 -18.20
CA ARG A 135 -6.55 -5.88 -18.82
C ARG A 135 -6.74 -5.99 -20.34
N PRO A 136 -7.23 -4.92 -21.00
CA PRO A 136 -7.38 -4.89 -22.45
C PRO A 136 -6.06 -5.12 -23.21
N ASP A 137 -4.93 -4.66 -22.61
CA ASP A 137 -3.57 -4.77 -23.16
C ASP A 137 -2.84 -6.07 -22.75
N ALA A 138 -3.52 -7.05 -22.16
CA ALA A 138 -2.93 -8.31 -21.68
C ALA A 138 -2.17 -9.06 -22.79
N LYS A 139 -2.70 -9.06 -24.02
CA LYS A 139 -2.03 -9.72 -25.17
C LYS A 139 -0.69 -9.06 -25.51
N GLN A 140 -0.60 -7.74 -25.46
CA GLN A 140 0.64 -7.01 -25.72
C GLN A 140 1.68 -7.28 -24.61
N ILE A 141 1.24 -7.30 -23.35
CA ILE A 141 2.08 -7.63 -22.20
C ILE A 141 2.64 -9.06 -22.35
N THR A 142 1.79 -10.03 -22.68
CA THR A 142 2.22 -11.43 -22.91
C THR A 142 3.24 -11.54 -24.04
N ALA A 143 3.02 -10.84 -25.16
CA ALA A 143 3.97 -10.82 -26.26
C ALA A 143 5.31 -10.18 -25.86
N GLY A 144 5.29 -9.10 -25.07
CA GLY A 144 6.49 -8.46 -24.53
C GLY A 144 7.27 -9.37 -23.58
N ILE A 145 6.58 -10.13 -22.72
CA ILE A 145 7.21 -11.12 -21.83
C ILE A 145 7.89 -12.21 -22.68
N ALA A 146 7.18 -12.77 -23.64
CA ALA A 146 7.73 -13.82 -24.50
C ALA A 146 8.96 -13.35 -25.31
N ALA A 147 8.95 -12.11 -25.82
CA ALA A 147 10.09 -11.52 -26.50
C ALA A 147 11.30 -11.34 -25.57
N ALA A 148 11.06 -10.88 -24.34
CA ALA A 148 12.11 -10.71 -23.35
C ALA A 148 12.71 -12.06 -22.89
N GLU A 149 11.88 -13.10 -22.75
CA GLU A 149 12.32 -14.46 -22.39
C GLU A 149 13.08 -15.14 -23.52
N ALA A 150 12.73 -14.86 -24.78
CA ALA A 150 13.44 -15.38 -25.96
C ALA A 150 14.83 -14.78 -26.14
N GLY A 151 15.23 -13.82 -25.30
CA GLY A 151 16.57 -13.23 -25.32
C GLY A 151 16.84 -12.40 -26.56
N ASP A 152 15.84 -11.73 -27.13
CA ASP A 152 16.00 -10.83 -28.25
C ASP A 152 16.93 -9.66 -27.90
N PRO A 153 18.17 -9.58 -28.46
CA PRO A 153 19.16 -8.57 -28.12
C PRO A 153 18.82 -7.17 -28.68
N ALA A 154 17.64 -6.98 -29.27
CA ALA A 154 17.22 -5.72 -29.89
C ALA A 154 17.00 -4.55 -28.94
N GLY A 155 17.23 -4.73 -27.64
CA GLY A 155 17.15 -3.66 -26.62
C GLY A 155 18.47 -2.95 -26.27
N SER A 156 19.61 -3.29 -26.88
CA SER A 156 20.92 -2.70 -26.51
C SER A 156 21.39 -1.59 -27.46
N GLY A 157 20.52 -0.97 -28.20
CA GLY A 157 20.90 0.04 -29.19
C GLY A 157 19.96 1.23 -29.25
N ALA A 158 19.84 1.99 -28.18
CA ALA A 158 19.50 3.42 -28.25
C ALA A 158 19.94 4.10 -26.96
N CYS A 159 21.11 4.73 -27.00
CA CYS A 159 21.49 5.82 -26.09
C CYS A 159 20.57 6.99 -26.25
#